data_f99eb2828b30d183cd035802ab3f2f79
#
_entry.id   f99eb2828b30d183cd035802ab3f2f79
#
_cell.length_a   1.000
_cell.length_b   1.000
_cell.length_c   1.000
_cell.angle_alpha   90.00
_cell.angle_beta   90.00
_cell.angle_gamma   90.00
#
_symmetry.space_group_name_H-M   'P 1'
#
loop_
_entity.id
_entity.type
_entity.pdbx_description
1 polymer ?
#
loop_
_entity_poly.entity_id
_entity_poly.type
_entity_poly.pdbx_seq_one_letter_code
_entity_poly.pdbx_strand_id
1 'polypeptide(L)'
;MANADLPFETSHAFIIGIDNYINTRQLSTAVADALDIKTVLEAHGYLVHEPLLDEAASKENIEKLIREDIPNLIGPKDRLIFYFAGHGIAFDSDVDPRGFLIPVDADLDQQESFVAMSFLKENMDSWECKHGLLIMDCCFAGAFRWAMGLRAIRRRKAKVIYQERFLRYTTDPAWQIITSASADEQAIDVLNKLIGTRPNTGNSPFATALKEGLAGAADFQVLNGKKDGVITATELYVYLRDRVQELTASSPVKQTPAIFNLSKHRSGEYMFVNPDPSIIFNLPPFPDRNPYQGLQSFEEEDAAFFYGREEVIKELETLVENQPMVVITAGSGMGKSSLAKAGLMPSLRLNYKQEEGVEPWNIIVVRPEQQFMQALHLPLPKEDEEIASQEFQKSARLLQLETQKHILVIDQYEQALIHGVTDERYLGFDRAL
;
A
#
# COMPACT_ATOMS: atom_id res chain seq x y z
N MET A 1 19.60 -5.47 -16.47
CA MET A 1 20.18 -5.80 -15.16
C MET A 1 19.19 -5.73 -14.00
N ALA A 2 17.97 -5.25 -14.20
CA ALA A 2 17.04 -4.97 -13.09
C ALA A 2 16.43 -6.17 -12.34
N ASN A 3 16.47 -7.39 -12.86
CA ASN A 3 15.94 -8.57 -12.17
C ASN A 3 17.00 -9.54 -11.61
N ALA A 4 18.29 -9.22 -11.75
CA ALA A 4 19.38 -10.12 -11.36
C ALA A 4 19.48 -10.36 -9.84
N ASP A 5 18.78 -9.55 -9.05
CA ASP A 5 18.85 -9.59 -7.58
C ASP A 5 17.64 -10.28 -6.93
N LEU A 6 16.64 -10.69 -7.71
CA LEU A 6 15.47 -11.41 -7.21
C LEU A 6 15.64 -12.93 -7.41
N PRO A 7 15.24 -13.76 -6.44
CA PRO A 7 15.51 -15.21 -6.44
C PRO A 7 14.50 -15.99 -7.30
N PHE A 8 14.19 -15.51 -8.50
CA PHE A 8 13.31 -16.18 -9.47
C PHE A 8 14.13 -16.60 -10.70
N GLU A 9 13.84 -17.81 -11.23
CA GLU A 9 14.51 -18.31 -12.43
C GLU A 9 14.05 -17.52 -13.66
N THR A 10 12.73 -17.37 -13.82
CA THR A 10 12.15 -16.59 -14.89
C THR A 10 11.00 -15.70 -14.38
N SER A 11 10.91 -14.51 -14.91
CA SER A 11 9.79 -13.60 -14.69
C SER A 11 8.96 -13.54 -15.96
N HIS A 12 7.76 -14.10 -15.96
CA HIS A 12 6.89 -14.15 -17.12
C HIS A 12 5.86 -13.02 -17.11
N ALA A 13 5.50 -12.52 -18.29
CA ALA A 13 4.38 -11.59 -18.44
C ALA A 13 3.44 -12.04 -19.57
N PHE A 14 2.15 -12.09 -19.25
CA PHE A 14 1.06 -12.38 -20.17
C PHE A 14 0.17 -11.17 -20.26
N ILE A 15 -0.03 -10.66 -21.47
CA ILE A 15 -0.65 -9.36 -21.72
C ILE A 15 -1.83 -9.51 -22.68
N ILE A 16 -2.96 -8.91 -22.35
CA ILE A 16 -4.16 -8.84 -23.18
C ILE A 16 -4.57 -7.38 -23.31
N GLY A 17 -4.83 -6.91 -24.53
CA GLY A 17 -5.30 -5.55 -24.81
C GLY A 17 -6.34 -5.54 -25.92
N ILE A 18 -7.54 -4.98 -25.69
CA ILE A 18 -8.64 -5.02 -26.65
C ILE A 18 -9.26 -3.64 -26.84
N ASP A 19 -9.11 -3.08 -28.05
CA ASP A 19 -9.76 -1.84 -28.48
C ASP A 19 -10.93 -2.12 -29.44
N ASN A 20 -10.72 -3.02 -30.42
CA ASN A 20 -11.57 -3.21 -31.59
C ASN A 20 -12.60 -4.32 -31.41
N TYR A 21 -13.50 -4.15 -30.46
CA TYR A 21 -14.58 -5.10 -30.20
C TYR A 21 -15.54 -5.25 -31.38
N ILE A 22 -16.00 -6.49 -31.64
CA ILE A 22 -16.87 -6.79 -32.77
C ILE A 22 -18.32 -6.35 -32.50
N ASN A 23 -18.84 -6.69 -31.32
CA ASN A 23 -20.27 -6.54 -30.99
C ASN A 23 -20.52 -5.53 -29.85
N THR A 24 -19.52 -4.76 -29.42
CA THR A 24 -19.71 -3.77 -28.37
C THR A 24 -18.93 -2.48 -28.67
N ARG A 25 -19.02 -1.50 -27.78
CA ARG A 25 -18.35 -0.22 -27.94
C ARG A 25 -16.83 -0.42 -27.97
N GLN A 26 -16.19 0.15 -28.98
CA GLN A 26 -14.73 0.18 -29.10
C GLN A 26 -14.11 1.04 -28.03
N LEU A 27 -12.91 0.66 -27.58
CA LEU A 27 -12.02 1.47 -26.77
C LEU A 27 -11.01 2.18 -27.66
N SER A 28 -10.07 2.89 -27.10
CA SER A 28 -9.12 3.69 -27.87
C SER A 28 -7.68 3.60 -27.35
N THR A 29 -7.44 3.01 -26.19
CA THR A 29 -6.12 3.01 -25.54
C THR A 29 -5.68 1.66 -25.01
N ALA A 30 -6.57 0.68 -24.89
CA ALA A 30 -6.26 -0.59 -24.24
C ALA A 30 -5.11 -1.35 -24.94
N VAL A 31 -5.07 -1.32 -26.28
CA VAL A 31 -3.98 -1.92 -27.05
C VAL A 31 -2.68 -1.11 -26.89
N ALA A 32 -2.76 0.23 -26.93
CA ALA A 32 -1.60 1.08 -26.71
C ALA A 32 -1.05 0.92 -25.29
N ASP A 33 -1.92 0.85 -24.29
CA ASP A 33 -1.57 0.61 -22.89
C ASP A 33 -0.89 -0.75 -22.71
N ALA A 34 -1.42 -1.80 -23.34
CA ALA A 34 -0.83 -3.15 -23.32
C ALA A 34 0.58 -3.18 -23.91
N LEU A 35 0.82 -2.50 -25.03
CA LEU A 35 2.12 -2.43 -25.68
C LEU A 35 3.14 -1.59 -24.87
N ASP A 36 2.68 -0.53 -24.26
CA ASP A 36 3.50 0.29 -23.39
C ASP A 36 3.91 -0.48 -22.11
N ILE A 37 2.96 -1.19 -21.49
CA ILE A 37 3.25 -2.05 -20.33
C ILE A 37 4.18 -3.21 -20.73
N LYS A 38 4.02 -3.80 -21.92
CA LYS A 38 4.99 -4.76 -22.48
C LYS A 38 6.40 -4.18 -22.42
N THR A 39 6.59 -2.99 -22.99
CA THR A 39 7.90 -2.34 -23.04
C THR A 39 8.50 -2.10 -21.66
N VAL A 40 7.67 -1.66 -20.70
CA VAL A 40 8.11 -1.45 -19.32
C VAL A 40 8.50 -2.76 -18.66
N LEU A 41 7.73 -3.83 -18.84
CA LEU A 41 8.04 -5.14 -18.26
C LEU A 41 9.27 -5.78 -18.88
N GLU A 42 9.49 -5.62 -20.19
CA GLU A 42 10.74 -6.02 -20.86
C GLU A 42 11.95 -5.29 -20.25
N ALA A 43 11.84 -3.99 -19.99
CA ALA A 43 12.89 -3.23 -19.30
C ALA A 43 13.15 -3.71 -17.88
N HIS A 44 12.15 -4.24 -17.20
CA HIS A 44 12.27 -4.93 -15.90
C HIS A 44 12.79 -6.37 -16.03
N GLY A 45 13.14 -6.85 -17.24
CA GLY A 45 13.68 -8.19 -17.48
C GLY A 45 12.65 -9.31 -17.47
N TYR A 46 11.38 -8.99 -17.73
CA TYR A 46 10.35 -10.02 -17.92
C TYR A 46 10.47 -10.64 -19.32
N LEU A 47 10.27 -11.94 -19.38
CA LEU A 47 9.95 -12.65 -20.61
C LEU A 47 8.48 -12.36 -20.93
N VAL A 48 8.24 -11.39 -21.82
CA VAL A 48 6.87 -11.07 -22.24
C VAL A 48 6.51 -12.01 -23.39
N HIS A 49 5.48 -12.85 -23.14
CA HIS A 49 4.91 -13.71 -24.18
C HIS A 49 4.13 -12.89 -25.18
N GLU A 50 3.89 -13.47 -26.37
CA GLU A 50 3.17 -12.77 -27.44
C GLU A 50 1.82 -12.26 -26.91
N PRO A 51 1.58 -10.94 -26.91
CA PRO A 51 0.34 -10.38 -26.37
C PRO A 51 -0.87 -10.78 -27.21
N LEU A 52 -1.99 -11.05 -26.54
CA LEU A 52 -3.28 -11.18 -27.21
C LEU A 52 -3.89 -9.79 -27.42
N LEU A 53 -3.80 -9.28 -28.64
CA LEU A 53 -4.31 -7.97 -28.99
C LEU A 53 -5.49 -8.10 -29.96
N ASP A 54 -6.55 -7.30 -29.72
CA ASP A 54 -7.73 -7.20 -30.58
C ASP A 54 -8.24 -8.58 -31.06
N GLU A 55 -8.16 -8.87 -32.36
CA GLU A 55 -8.66 -10.11 -32.96
C GLU A 55 -8.06 -11.38 -32.33
N ALA A 56 -6.82 -11.30 -31.81
CA ALA A 56 -6.20 -12.42 -31.11
C ALA A 56 -6.80 -12.67 -29.71
N ALA A 57 -7.48 -11.69 -29.12
CA ALA A 57 -8.08 -11.78 -27.79
C ALA A 57 -9.53 -12.31 -27.83
N SER A 58 -9.78 -13.36 -28.62
CA SER A 58 -11.04 -14.10 -28.62
C SER A 58 -11.23 -14.87 -27.31
N LYS A 59 -12.46 -15.23 -26.98
CA LYS A 59 -12.76 -16.07 -25.81
C LYS A 59 -11.93 -17.35 -25.81
N GLU A 60 -11.89 -18.05 -26.93
CA GLU A 60 -11.14 -19.30 -27.08
C GLU A 60 -9.67 -19.12 -26.77
N ASN A 61 -9.03 -18.07 -27.32
CA ASN A 61 -7.61 -17.80 -27.11
C ASN A 61 -7.31 -17.37 -25.67
N ILE A 62 -8.18 -16.56 -25.04
CA ILE A 62 -8.02 -16.15 -23.64
C ILE A 62 -8.18 -17.36 -22.71
N GLU A 63 -9.18 -18.21 -22.94
CA GLU A 63 -9.36 -19.42 -22.12
C GLU A 63 -8.23 -20.43 -22.33
N LYS A 64 -7.72 -20.58 -23.56
CA LYS A 64 -6.55 -21.39 -23.85
C LYS A 64 -5.31 -20.89 -23.14
N LEU A 65 -5.04 -19.57 -23.22
CA LEU A 65 -3.93 -18.93 -22.50
C LEU A 65 -3.98 -19.26 -21.00
N ILE A 66 -5.14 -19.10 -20.37
CA ILE A 66 -5.32 -19.31 -18.94
C ILE A 66 -5.20 -20.78 -18.54
N ARG A 67 -5.82 -21.68 -19.31
CA ARG A 67 -5.96 -23.11 -18.97
C ARG A 67 -4.76 -23.95 -19.37
N GLU A 68 -4.11 -23.61 -20.51
CA GLU A 68 -3.11 -24.44 -21.14
C GLU A 68 -1.74 -23.75 -21.21
N ASP A 69 -1.67 -22.55 -21.80
CA ASP A 69 -0.38 -21.96 -22.15
C ASP A 69 0.37 -21.51 -20.88
N ILE A 70 -0.29 -20.79 -19.97
CA ILE A 70 0.35 -20.33 -18.73
C ILE A 70 0.88 -21.52 -17.89
N PRO A 71 0.08 -22.53 -17.52
CA PRO A 71 0.60 -23.64 -16.69
C PRO A 71 1.69 -24.46 -17.36
N ASN A 72 1.75 -24.50 -18.71
CA ASN A 72 2.82 -25.19 -19.42
C ASN A 72 4.14 -24.38 -19.52
N LEU A 73 4.07 -23.07 -19.33
CA LEU A 73 5.22 -22.16 -19.49
C LEU A 73 5.89 -21.78 -18.17
N ILE A 74 5.17 -21.91 -17.04
CA ILE A 74 5.65 -21.45 -15.74
C ILE A 74 6.00 -22.63 -14.83
N GLY A 75 7.09 -22.47 -14.08
CA GLY A 75 7.55 -23.44 -13.08
C GLY A 75 7.47 -22.92 -11.64
N PRO A 76 7.75 -23.78 -10.65
CA PRO A 76 7.62 -23.45 -9.23
C PRO A 76 8.61 -22.37 -8.74
N LYS A 77 9.68 -22.10 -9.51
CA LYS A 77 10.66 -21.06 -9.20
C LYS A 77 10.48 -19.78 -10.02
N ASP A 78 9.47 -19.76 -10.87
CA ASP A 78 9.14 -18.61 -11.67
C ASP A 78 8.17 -17.67 -10.95
N ARG A 79 7.98 -16.51 -11.53
CA ARG A 79 6.92 -15.57 -11.17
C ARG A 79 6.22 -15.04 -12.41
N LEU A 80 4.99 -14.58 -12.26
CA LEU A 80 4.25 -14.07 -13.40
C LEU A 80 3.54 -12.74 -13.10
N ILE A 81 3.33 -11.99 -14.19
CA ILE A 81 2.34 -10.92 -14.29
C ILE A 81 1.30 -11.34 -15.32
N PHE A 82 0.03 -11.11 -14.99
CA PHE A 82 -1.08 -11.18 -15.92
C PHE A 82 -1.71 -9.79 -16.02
N TYR A 83 -1.62 -9.15 -17.17
CA TYR A 83 -2.16 -7.83 -17.45
C TYR A 83 -3.33 -7.93 -18.43
N PHE A 84 -4.44 -7.30 -18.09
CA PHE A 84 -5.62 -7.20 -18.95
C PHE A 84 -6.06 -5.74 -19.04
N ALA A 85 -6.18 -5.22 -20.28
CA ALA A 85 -6.78 -3.93 -20.58
C ALA A 85 -7.94 -4.13 -21.58
N GLY A 86 -9.16 -3.71 -21.19
CA GLY A 86 -10.34 -3.93 -22.02
C GLY A 86 -11.63 -3.73 -21.26
N HIS A 87 -12.74 -4.21 -21.84
CA HIS A 87 -14.02 -4.17 -21.15
C HIS A 87 -14.13 -5.24 -20.06
N GLY A 88 -14.72 -4.85 -18.94
CA GLY A 88 -15.22 -5.74 -17.91
C GLY A 88 -16.67 -5.44 -17.58
N ILE A 89 -17.40 -6.43 -17.15
CA ILE A 89 -18.80 -6.30 -16.72
C ILE A 89 -19.01 -7.06 -15.40
N ALA A 90 -19.87 -6.52 -14.55
CA ALA A 90 -20.30 -7.19 -13.34
C ALA A 90 -21.83 -7.25 -13.32
N PHE A 91 -22.35 -8.42 -12.99
CA PHE A 91 -23.76 -8.59 -12.66
C PHE A 91 -23.90 -8.58 -11.15
N ASP A 92 -24.52 -7.52 -10.65
CA ASP A 92 -24.81 -7.36 -9.24
C ASP A 92 -26.04 -8.19 -8.89
N SER A 93 -25.88 -9.14 -8.00
CA SER A 93 -26.98 -9.87 -7.39
C SER A 93 -26.72 -10.04 -5.92
N ASP A 94 -27.74 -9.89 -5.09
CA ASP A 94 -27.65 -10.09 -3.63
C ASP A 94 -27.20 -11.50 -3.25
N VAL A 95 -27.28 -12.45 -4.17
CA VAL A 95 -27.01 -13.88 -3.92
C VAL A 95 -25.69 -14.35 -4.52
N ASP A 96 -25.32 -13.88 -5.73
CA ASP A 96 -24.13 -14.34 -6.44
C ASP A 96 -23.65 -13.27 -7.45
N PRO A 97 -22.97 -12.24 -6.98
CA PRO A 97 -22.42 -11.22 -7.87
C PRO A 97 -21.27 -11.82 -8.70
N ARG A 98 -21.34 -11.65 -10.03
CA ARG A 98 -20.39 -12.24 -10.98
C ARG A 98 -19.69 -11.16 -11.79
N GLY A 99 -18.37 -11.30 -11.93
CA GLY A 99 -17.56 -10.47 -12.81
C GLY A 99 -17.07 -11.26 -14.03
N PHE A 100 -16.94 -10.56 -15.16
CA PHE A 100 -16.50 -11.12 -16.43
C PHE A 100 -15.55 -10.18 -17.14
N LEU A 101 -14.55 -10.76 -17.81
CA LEU A 101 -13.77 -10.10 -18.85
C LEU A 101 -14.49 -10.29 -20.18
N ILE A 102 -14.51 -9.26 -21.00
CA ILE A 102 -15.20 -9.26 -22.28
C ILE A 102 -14.17 -9.51 -23.39
N PRO A 103 -14.18 -10.68 -24.06
CA PRO A 103 -13.36 -10.95 -25.24
C PRO A 103 -13.76 -10.09 -26.44
N VAL A 104 -12.92 -10.03 -27.46
CA VAL A 104 -13.15 -9.26 -28.69
C VAL A 104 -14.41 -9.72 -29.44
N ASP A 105 -14.71 -11.00 -29.41
CA ASP A 105 -15.81 -11.69 -30.08
C ASP A 105 -17.08 -11.85 -29.22
N ALA A 106 -17.11 -11.29 -28.01
CA ALA A 106 -18.22 -11.42 -27.09
C ALA A 106 -19.50 -10.83 -27.67
N ASP A 107 -20.62 -11.51 -27.45
CA ASP A 107 -21.97 -11.04 -27.70
C ASP A 107 -22.61 -10.66 -26.35
N LEU A 108 -22.95 -9.37 -26.16
CA LEU A 108 -23.45 -8.86 -24.88
C LEU A 108 -24.79 -9.46 -24.47
N ASP A 109 -25.52 -10.03 -25.40
CA ASP A 109 -26.79 -10.74 -25.14
C ASP A 109 -26.57 -12.20 -24.71
N GLN A 110 -25.32 -12.70 -24.79
CA GLN A 110 -24.96 -14.08 -24.51
C GLN A 110 -23.86 -14.14 -23.46
N GLN A 111 -24.21 -14.28 -22.19
CA GLN A 111 -23.26 -14.30 -21.07
C GLN A 111 -22.19 -15.41 -21.20
N GLU A 112 -22.54 -16.51 -21.84
CA GLU A 112 -21.62 -17.62 -22.15
C GLU A 112 -20.51 -17.25 -23.12
N SER A 113 -20.59 -16.12 -23.82
CA SER A 113 -19.53 -15.58 -24.66
C SER A 113 -18.44 -14.83 -23.87
N PHE A 114 -18.65 -14.59 -22.57
CA PHE A 114 -17.72 -13.88 -21.70
C PHE A 114 -16.72 -14.85 -21.05
N VAL A 115 -15.61 -14.33 -20.56
CA VAL A 115 -14.67 -15.07 -19.69
C VAL A 115 -14.97 -14.73 -18.23
N ALA A 116 -15.47 -15.70 -17.47
CA ALA A 116 -15.78 -15.51 -16.06
C ALA A 116 -14.51 -15.28 -15.24
N MET A 117 -14.54 -14.32 -14.31
CA MET A 117 -13.44 -14.10 -13.37
C MET A 117 -13.25 -15.31 -12.43
N SER A 118 -14.30 -16.07 -12.15
CA SER A 118 -14.21 -17.37 -11.45
C SER A 118 -13.40 -18.40 -12.23
N PHE A 119 -13.52 -18.44 -13.56
CA PHE A 119 -12.71 -19.31 -14.41
C PHE A 119 -11.22 -19.01 -14.29
N LEU A 120 -10.84 -17.73 -14.31
CA LEU A 120 -9.43 -17.34 -14.07
C LEU A 120 -8.96 -17.80 -12.68
N LYS A 121 -9.80 -17.63 -11.65
CA LYS A 121 -9.48 -18.09 -10.28
C LYS A 121 -9.26 -19.60 -10.22
N GLU A 122 -10.18 -20.39 -10.75
CA GLU A 122 -10.09 -21.85 -10.71
C GLU A 122 -8.83 -22.37 -11.40
N ASN A 123 -8.44 -21.78 -12.52
CA ASN A 123 -7.23 -22.17 -13.23
C ASN A 123 -5.94 -21.69 -12.53
N MET A 124 -5.95 -20.50 -11.90
CA MET A 124 -4.81 -20.00 -11.14
C MET A 124 -4.40 -20.95 -10.00
N ASP A 125 -5.33 -21.69 -9.42
CA ASP A 125 -5.01 -22.64 -8.34
C ASP A 125 -4.10 -23.79 -8.85
N SER A 126 -4.12 -24.09 -10.14
CA SER A 126 -3.24 -25.07 -10.79
C SER A 126 -1.86 -24.53 -11.19
N TRP A 127 -1.66 -23.21 -11.24
CA TRP A 127 -0.39 -22.62 -11.63
C TRP A 127 0.67 -22.82 -10.55
N GLU A 128 1.79 -23.41 -10.89
CA GLU A 128 2.77 -23.89 -9.89
C GLU A 128 3.62 -22.80 -9.26
N CYS A 129 3.77 -21.62 -9.90
CA CYS A 129 4.61 -20.55 -9.39
C CYS A 129 4.10 -20.00 -8.04
N LYS A 130 5.03 -19.48 -7.23
CA LYS A 130 4.72 -18.92 -5.92
C LYS A 130 4.29 -17.47 -5.97
N HIS A 131 4.66 -16.74 -7.00
CA HIS A 131 4.43 -15.31 -7.12
C HIS A 131 3.64 -14.98 -8.38
N GLY A 132 2.48 -14.36 -8.19
CA GLY A 132 1.62 -13.87 -9.26
C GLY A 132 1.05 -12.50 -8.93
N LEU A 133 1.14 -11.57 -9.89
CA LEU A 133 0.49 -10.28 -9.83
C LEU A 133 -0.45 -10.15 -11.02
N LEU A 134 -1.74 -10.02 -10.71
CA LEU A 134 -2.75 -9.70 -11.71
C LEU A 134 -2.97 -8.19 -11.72
N ILE A 135 -3.01 -7.60 -12.90
CA ILE A 135 -3.28 -6.17 -13.09
C ILE A 135 -4.46 -6.06 -14.06
N MET A 136 -5.57 -5.55 -13.57
CA MET A 136 -6.84 -5.48 -14.31
C MET A 136 -7.21 -4.02 -14.58
N ASP A 137 -6.99 -3.58 -15.82
CA ASP A 137 -7.41 -2.26 -16.30
C ASP A 137 -8.72 -2.39 -17.09
N CYS A 138 -9.81 -2.57 -16.36
CA CYS A 138 -11.15 -2.67 -16.93
C CYS A 138 -12.23 -2.15 -15.98
N CYS A 139 -13.42 -1.84 -16.53
CA CYS A 139 -14.59 -1.49 -15.74
C CYS A 139 -14.94 -2.62 -14.78
N PHE A 140 -15.45 -2.27 -13.60
CA PHE A 140 -15.88 -3.26 -12.60
C PHE A 140 -14.80 -4.28 -12.20
N ALA A 141 -13.53 -3.96 -12.43
CA ALA A 141 -12.42 -4.83 -12.04
C ALA A 141 -12.46 -5.20 -10.54
N GLY A 142 -12.98 -4.33 -9.70
CA GLY A 142 -13.25 -4.61 -8.28
C GLY A 142 -14.25 -5.75 -8.04
N ALA A 143 -15.03 -6.18 -9.05
CA ALA A 143 -15.89 -7.36 -8.96
C ALA A 143 -15.12 -8.67 -8.76
N PHE A 144 -13.81 -8.71 -9.05
CA PHE A 144 -12.92 -9.78 -8.62
C PHE A 144 -13.04 -10.07 -7.11
N ARG A 145 -13.30 -9.04 -6.32
CA ARG A 145 -13.54 -9.19 -4.88
C ARG A 145 -14.65 -10.19 -4.57
N TRP A 146 -15.75 -10.14 -5.32
CA TRP A 146 -16.90 -11.02 -5.11
C TRP A 146 -16.61 -12.44 -5.61
N ALA A 147 -16.11 -12.57 -6.84
CA ALA A 147 -15.74 -13.85 -7.41
C ALA A 147 -14.71 -14.62 -6.54
N MET A 148 -13.90 -13.91 -5.79
CA MET A 148 -12.83 -14.47 -4.97
C MET A 148 -13.16 -14.53 -3.47
N GLY A 149 -14.30 -13.99 -3.00
CA GLY A 149 -14.62 -13.88 -1.58
C GLY A 149 -13.62 -13.02 -0.79
N LEU A 150 -12.98 -12.06 -1.43
CA LEU A 150 -11.86 -11.31 -0.88
C LEU A 150 -12.32 -10.05 -0.12
N ARG A 151 -11.56 -9.69 0.90
CA ARG A 151 -11.66 -8.38 1.56
C ARG A 151 -10.59 -7.46 1.01
N ALA A 152 -10.98 -6.24 0.63
CA ALA A 152 -10.03 -5.21 0.23
C ALA A 152 -9.00 -4.98 1.33
N ILE A 153 -7.75 -4.86 0.93
CA ILE A 153 -6.69 -4.47 1.85
C ILE A 153 -6.88 -2.97 2.13
N ARG A 154 -7.46 -2.67 3.29
CA ARG A 154 -7.62 -1.27 3.71
C ARG A 154 -6.25 -0.70 4.02
N ARG A 155 -5.93 0.46 3.43
CA ARG A 155 -4.77 1.32 3.68
C ARG A 155 -3.52 0.56 4.18
N ARG A 156 -2.76 -0.03 3.26
CA ARG A 156 -1.40 -0.46 3.56
C ARG A 156 -0.48 0.74 3.43
N LYS A 157 0.53 0.79 4.30
CA LYS A 157 1.61 1.79 4.25
C LYS A 157 2.87 1.11 3.78
N ALA A 158 3.69 1.83 3.02
CA ALA A 158 5.04 1.40 2.71
C ALA A 158 5.80 1.16 4.02
N LYS A 159 6.53 0.04 4.10
CA LYS A 159 7.31 -0.33 5.28
C LYS A 159 8.75 -0.51 4.86
N VAL A 160 9.68 -0.13 5.74
CA VAL A 160 11.11 -0.44 5.54
C VAL A 160 11.29 -1.92 5.27
N ILE A 161 11.96 -2.23 4.16
CA ILE A 161 12.30 -3.60 3.79
C ILE A 161 13.72 -3.89 4.29
N TYR A 162 13.84 -4.78 5.28
CA TYR A 162 15.09 -5.34 5.74
C TYR A 162 15.40 -6.64 4.96
N GLN A 163 16.67 -7.05 4.93
CA GLN A 163 17.09 -8.28 4.24
C GLN A 163 16.25 -9.51 4.62
N GLU A 164 15.94 -9.68 5.90
CA GLU A 164 15.11 -10.79 6.38
C GLU A 164 13.68 -10.70 5.86
N ARG A 165 13.08 -9.50 5.87
CA ARG A 165 11.74 -9.27 5.32
C ARG A 165 11.72 -9.52 3.81
N PHE A 166 12.75 -9.08 3.11
CA PHE A 166 12.92 -9.35 1.69
C PHE A 166 12.98 -10.84 1.39
N LEU A 167 13.79 -11.60 2.15
CA LEU A 167 13.86 -13.06 2.02
C LEU A 167 12.49 -13.71 2.25
N ARG A 168 11.76 -13.28 3.27
CA ARG A 168 10.39 -13.77 3.53
C ARG A 168 9.45 -13.42 2.38
N TYR A 169 9.48 -12.17 1.90
CA TYR A 169 8.63 -11.69 0.81
C TYR A 169 8.87 -12.47 -0.49
N THR A 170 10.10 -12.87 -0.78
CA THR A 170 10.44 -13.63 -1.98
C THR A 170 10.27 -15.14 -1.83
N THR A 171 10.26 -15.66 -0.60
CA THR A 171 10.13 -17.10 -0.32
C THR A 171 8.68 -17.54 -0.15
N ASP A 172 7.88 -16.76 0.57
CA ASP A 172 6.48 -17.03 0.82
C ASP A 172 5.61 -16.72 -0.41
N PRO A 173 4.54 -17.48 -0.64
CA PRO A 173 3.64 -17.19 -1.76
C PRO A 173 3.07 -15.78 -1.73
N ALA A 174 3.19 -15.05 -2.85
CA ALA A 174 2.65 -13.72 -3.08
C ALA A 174 1.72 -13.73 -4.28
N TRP A 175 0.41 -13.77 -4.03
CA TRP A 175 -0.62 -13.72 -5.04
C TRP A 175 -1.52 -12.53 -4.80
N GLN A 176 -1.36 -11.51 -5.65
CA GLN A 176 -2.01 -10.22 -5.48
C GLN A 176 -2.69 -9.78 -6.77
N ILE A 177 -3.73 -8.98 -6.65
CA ILE A 177 -4.40 -8.36 -7.79
C ILE A 177 -4.55 -6.87 -7.53
N ILE A 178 -4.18 -6.07 -8.54
CA ILE A 178 -4.41 -4.62 -8.58
C ILE A 178 -5.46 -4.36 -9.66
N THR A 179 -6.50 -3.61 -9.31
CA THR A 179 -7.59 -3.24 -10.20
C THR A 179 -7.60 -1.74 -10.44
N SER A 180 -7.93 -1.30 -11.65
CA SER A 180 -7.97 0.11 -12.02
C SER A 180 -9.17 0.87 -11.46
N ALA A 181 -10.25 0.17 -11.13
CA ALA A 181 -11.48 0.75 -10.61
C ALA A 181 -12.09 -0.13 -9.52
N SER A 182 -12.92 0.48 -8.66
CA SER A 182 -13.75 -0.22 -7.67
C SER A 182 -14.84 -1.06 -8.35
N ALA A 183 -15.53 -1.90 -7.56
CA ALA A 183 -16.58 -2.80 -8.07
C ALA A 183 -17.78 -2.08 -8.67
N ASP A 184 -18.02 -0.84 -8.29
CA ASP A 184 -19.12 0.03 -8.68
C ASP A 184 -18.67 1.19 -9.60
N GLU A 185 -17.40 1.23 -10.00
CA GLU A 185 -16.83 2.31 -10.81
C GLU A 185 -16.49 1.83 -12.23
N GLN A 186 -16.53 2.78 -13.17
CA GLN A 186 -16.08 2.58 -14.55
C GLN A 186 -14.63 3.01 -14.69
N ALA A 187 -13.83 2.23 -15.41
CA ALA A 187 -12.49 2.64 -15.81
C ALA A 187 -12.57 3.70 -16.93
N ILE A 188 -11.63 4.63 -16.90
CA ILE A 188 -11.55 5.72 -17.89
C ILE A 188 -10.59 5.30 -19.00
N ASP A 189 -11.11 5.22 -20.22
CA ASP A 189 -10.35 4.83 -21.42
C ASP A 189 -9.36 5.93 -21.84
N VAL A 190 -9.78 7.21 -21.90
CA VAL A 190 -8.94 8.30 -22.43
C VAL A 190 -8.92 9.52 -21.54
N LEU A 191 -7.75 9.89 -21.05
CA LEU A 191 -7.54 11.09 -20.25
C LEU A 191 -7.88 12.38 -21.05
N ASN A 192 -7.52 12.45 -22.33
CA ASN A 192 -7.64 13.65 -23.16
C ASN A 192 -9.07 13.99 -23.62
N LYS A 193 -10.01 13.03 -23.61
CA LYS A 193 -11.44 13.33 -23.92
C LYS A 193 -12.10 14.18 -22.84
N LEU A 194 -11.56 14.19 -21.64
CA LEU A 194 -12.09 14.93 -20.49
C LEU A 194 -11.65 16.38 -20.45
N ILE A 195 -10.53 16.74 -21.11
CA ILE A 195 -9.90 18.08 -21.06
C ILE A 195 -10.15 18.90 -22.33
N GLY A 196 -10.80 18.34 -23.34
CA GLY A 196 -11.22 19.10 -24.54
C GLY A 196 -10.08 19.56 -25.47
N THR A 197 -8.87 19.01 -25.39
CA THR A 197 -7.72 19.39 -26.19
C THR A 197 -7.08 18.21 -26.91
N ARG A 198 -7.31 18.17 -28.23
CA ARG A 198 -6.68 17.37 -29.29
C ARG A 198 -6.87 15.85 -29.32
N PRO A 199 -6.95 15.24 -30.53
CA PRO A 199 -7.20 13.85 -30.68
C PRO A 199 -5.98 12.97 -30.40
N ASN A 200 -6.15 12.00 -29.51
CA ASN A 200 -5.64 10.65 -29.57
C ASN A 200 -4.13 10.39 -29.62
N THR A 201 -3.42 10.63 -28.51
CA THR A 201 -2.11 10.01 -28.25
C THR A 201 -1.85 9.83 -26.74
N GLY A 202 -2.83 9.39 -25.96
CA GLY A 202 -2.67 9.24 -24.53
C GLY A 202 -3.12 7.87 -24.03
N ASN A 203 -2.40 7.32 -23.06
CA ASN A 203 -2.78 6.14 -22.32
C ASN A 203 -3.98 6.43 -21.41
N SER A 204 -4.60 5.38 -20.87
CA SER A 204 -5.55 5.50 -19.76
C SER A 204 -4.87 6.15 -18.54
N PRO A 205 -5.63 6.78 -17.63
CA PRO A 205 -5.06 7.32 -16.38
C PRO A 205 -4.35 6.25 -15.56
N PHE A 206 -4.90 5.04 -15.53
CA PHE A 206 -4.33 3.93 -14.80
C PHE A 206 -3.03 3.41 -15.44
N ALA A 207 -3.00 3.18 -16.75
CA ALA A 207 -1.79 2.75 -17.45
C ALA A 207 -0.69 3.83 -17.38
N THR A 208 -1.06 5.12 -17.46
CA THR A 208 -0.11 6.22 -17.26
C THR A 208 0.54 6.14 -15.88
N ALA A 209 -0.25 6.04 -14.82
CA ALA A 209 0.23 5.93 -13.46
C ALA A 209 1.05 4.63 -13.25
N LEU A 210 0.62 3.51 -13.85
CA LEU A 210 1.33 2.23 -13.76
C LEU A 210 2.73 2.31 -14.37
N LYS A 211 2.86 2.93 -15.55
CA LYS A 211 4.15 3.18 -16.20
C LYS A 211 5.07 4.04 -15.33
N GLU A 212 4.56 5.16 -14.83
CA GLU A 212 5.32 6.06 -13.96
C GLU A 212 5.77 5.33 -12.68
N GLY A 213 4.87 4.57 -12.05
CA GLY A 213 5.14 3.80 -10.84
C GLY A 213 6.23 2.76 -11.04
N LEU A 214 6.14 1.97 -12.12
CA LEU A 214 7.14 0.97 -12.48
C LEU A 214 8.47 1.60 -12.95
N ALA A 215 8.46 2.81 -13.50
CA ALA A 215 9.68 3.56 -13.82
C ALA A 215 10.44 4.07 -12.58
N GLY A 216 9.96 3.77 -11.37
CA GLY A 216 10.64 4.08 -10.11
C GLY A 216 9.96 5.13 -9.24
N ALA A 217 8.83 5.71 -9.71
CA ALA A 217 8.10 6.70 -8.91
C ALA A 217 7.39 6.07 -7.69
N ALA A 218 7.05 4.78 -7.77
CA ALA A 218 6.42 4.05 -6.68
C ALA A 218 7.39 3.54 -5.60
N ASP A 219 8.70 3.69 -5.78
CA ASP A 219 9.70 3.39 -4.75
C ASP A 219 9.74 4.56 -3.75
N PHE A 220 9.11 4.40 -2.60
CA PHE A 220 9.00 5.44 -1.59
C PHE A 220 10.25 5.59 -0.74
N GLN A 221 10.48 6.78 -0.24
CA GLN A 221 11.58 7.07 0.68
C GLN A 221 11.22 6.60 2.10
N VAL A 222 11.65 5.41 2.48
CA VAL A 222 11.28 4.80 3.76
C VAL A 222 12.37 4.84 4.83
N LEU A 223 13.65 4.96 4.46
CA LEU A 223 14.76 4.96 5.40
C LEU A 223 15.66 6.18 5.18
N ASN A 224 15.80 7.04 6.19
CA ASN A 224 16.66 8.24 6.13
C ASN A 224 16.41 9.11 4.89
N GLY A 225 15.19 9.14 4.36
CA GLY A 225 14.86 9.89 3.16
C GLY A 225 15.40 9.28 1.85
N LYS A 226 15.83 8.03 1.86
CA LYS A 226 16.35 7.32 0.68
C LYS A 226 15.38 6.23 0.23
N LYS A 227 15.34 6.01 -1.08
CA LYS A 227 14.70 4.87 -1.70
C LYS A 227 15.51 3.61 -1.40
N ASP A 228 14.84 2.46 -1.24
CA ASP A 228 15.53 1.19 -0.96
C ASP A 228 15.81 0.36 -2.22
N GLY A 229 15.34 0.81 -3.37
CA GLY A 229 15.55 0.17 -4.67
C GLY A 229 14.54 -0.94 -4.98
N VAL A 230 13.51 -1.09 -4.16
CA VAL A 230 12.44 -2.09 -4.34
C VAL A 230 11.09 -1.39 -4.46
N ILE A 231 10.28 -1.84 -5.39
CA ILE A 231 8.89 -1.43 -5.54
C ILE A 231 8.02 -2.65 -5.20
N THR A 232 7.36 -2.64 -4.06
CA THR A 232 6.40 -3.69 -3.70
C THR A 232 5.06 -3.46 -4.41
N ALA A 233 4.25 -4.51 -4.57
CA ALA A 233 2.89 -4.37 -5.08
C ALA A 233 2.05 -3.44 -4.20
N THR A 234 2.33 -3.42 -2.89
CA THR A 234 1.70 -2.48 -1.95
C THR A 234 2.09 -1.03 -2.25
N GLU A 235 3.37 -0.73 -2.47
CA GLU A 235 3.84 0.62 -2.84
C GLU A 235 3.31 1.05 -4.19
N LEU A 236 3.37 0.15 -5.17
CA LEU A 236 2.82 0.39 -6.49
C LEU A 236 1.33 0.76 -6.40
N TYR A 237 0.54 0.01 -5.62
CA TYR A 237 -0.87 0.33 -5.39
C TYR A 237 -1.08 1.70 -4.74
N VAL A 238 -0.28 2.05 -3.71
CA VAL A 238 -0.40 3.37 -3.04
C VAL A 238 -0.13 4.48 -4.05
N TYR A 239 0.93 4.34 -4.84
CA TYR A 239 1.25 5.29 -5.90
C TYR A 239 0.11 5.40 -6.94
N LEU A 240 -0.39 4.26 -7.44
CA LEU A 240 -1.46 4.20 -8.42
C LEU A 240 -2.73 4.90 -7.91
N ARG A 241 -3.13 4.63 -6.69
CA ARG A 241 -4.32 5.23 -6.07
C ARG A 241 -4.25 6.76 -6.08
N ASP A 242 -3.14 7.29 -5.60
CA ASP A 242 -2.97 8.74 -5.44
C ASP A 242 -2.80 9.40 -6.81
N ARG A 243 -2.00 8.81 -7.69
CA ARG A 243 -1.73 9.35 -9.02
C ARG A 243 -2.95 9.31 -9.96
N VAL A 244 -3.72 8.22 -9.96
CA VAL A 244 -4.98 8.14 -10.72
C VAL A 244 -5.99 9.16 -10.22
N GLN A 245 -6.08 9.35 -8.91
CA GLN A 245 -6.94 10.39 -8.33
C GLN A 245 -6.54 11.79 -8.79
N GLU A 246 -5.25 12.11 -8.85
CA GLU A 246 -4.75 13.39 -9.39
C GLU A 246 -5.11 13.54 -10.87
N LEU A 247 -4.79 12.53 -11.69
CA LEU A 247 -5.04 12.54 -13.13
C LEU A 247 -6.53 12.69 -13.47
N THR A 248 -7.40 12.18 -12.61
CA THR A 248 -8.86 12.20 -12.79
C THR A 248 -9.57 13.28 -11.98
N ALA A 249 -8.83 14.15 -11.28
CA ALA A 249 -9.41 15.17 -10.38
C ALA A 249 -10.43 16.10 -11.08
N SER A 250 -10.21 16.41 -12.37
CA SER A 250 -11.11 17.22 -13.19
C SER A 250 -12.21 16.44 -13.90
N SER A 251 -12.21 15.09 -13.77
CA SER A 251 -13.19 14.21 -14.41
C SER A 251 -14.46 14.12 -13.57
N PRO A 252 -15.63 14.08 -14.19
CA PRO A 252 -16.87 13.74 -13.50
C PRO A 252 -16.94 12.23 -13.10
N VAL A 253 -16.08 11.41 -13.72
CA VAL A 253 -15.96 9.97 -13.40
C VAL A 253 -14.78 9.79 -12.46
N LYS A 254 -15.03 9.22 -11.30
CA LYS A 254 -13.99 8.82 -10.36
C LYS A 254 -13.48 7.43 -10.70
N GLN A 255 -12.18 7.23 -10.52
CA GLN A 255 -11.54 5.94 -10.71
C GLN A 255 -10.63 5.68 -9.51
N THR A 256 -10.94 4.61 -8.77
CA THR A 256 -10.26 4.29 -7.51
C THR A 256 -9.60 2.91 -7.60
N PRO A 257 -8.30 2.85 -7.86
CA PRO A 257 -7.56 1.60 -7.83
C PRO A 257 -7.71 0.86 -6.50
N ALA A 258 -7.66 -0.46 -6.53
CA ALA A 258 -7.72 -1.30 -5.35
C ALA A 258 -6.71 -2.45 -5.44
N ILE A 259 -6.30 -2.99 -4.28
CA ILE A 259 -5.44 -4.18 -4.19
C ILE A 259 -6.08 -5.23 -3.29
N PHE A 260 -5.97 -6.50 -3.69
CA PHE A 260 -6.48 -7.64 -2.93
C PHE A 260 -5.45 -8.76 -2.91
N ASN A 261 -5.45 -9.56 -1.84
CA ASN A 261 -4.72 -10.82 -1.81
C ASN A 261 -5.61 -11.96 -2.32
N LEU A 262 -5.05 -12.80 -3.18
CA LEU A 262 -5.74 -13.96 -3.75
C LEU A 262 -5.62 -15.18 -2.81
N SER A 263 -6.36 -16.25 -3.08
CA SER A 263 -6.45 -17.44 -2.22
C SER A 263 -5.11 -18.09 -1.87
N LYS A 264 -4.17 -18.12 -2.82
CA LYS A 264 -2.82 -18.69 -2.64
C LYS A 264 -1.85 -17.76 -1.90
N HIS A 265 -2.22 -16.51 -1.66
CA HIS A 265 -1.35 -15.54 -1.00
C HIS A 265 -1.14 -15.90 0.47
N ARG A 266 0.12 -15.72 0.92
CA ARG A 266 0.50 -15.85 2.34
C ARG A 266 1.22 -14.57 2.81
N SER A 267 2.43 -14.73 3.36
CA SER A 267 3.22 -13.60 3.87
C SER A 267 4.18 -13.02 2.83
N GLY A 268 4.15 -13.51 1.59
CA GLY A 268 4.94 -12.96 0.48
C GLY A 268 4.47 -11.58 0.04
N GLU A 269 5.25 -10.93 -0.80
CA GLU A 269 4.90 -9.67 -1.45
C GLU A 269 5.45 -9.69 -2.88
N TYR A 270 4.65 -9.27 -3.86
CA TYR A 270 5.16 -9.16 -5.21
C TYR A 270 6.02 -7.90 -5.33
N MET A 271 7.20 -8.01 -5.96
CA MET A 271 8.19 -6.94 -5.96
C MET A 271 8.81 -6.74 -7.33
N PHE A 272 9.23 -5.51 -7.59
CA PHE A 272 10.08 -5.11 -8.70
C PHE A 272 11.36 -4.47 -8.16
N VAL A 273 12.46 -4.58 -8.89
CA VAL A 273 13.65 -3.78 -8.63
C VAL A 273 13.48 -2.43 -9.32
N ASN A 274 13.80 -1.35 -8.64
CA ASN A 274 13.74 -0.01 -9.23
C ASN A 274 14.71 0.06 -10.42
N PRO A 275 14.25 0.47 -11.61
CA PRO A 275 15.09 0.48 -12.81
C PRO A 275 16.09 1.65 -12.85
N ASP A 276 16.00 2.63 -11.95
CA ASP A 276 16.93 3.76 -11.89
C ASP A 276 18.31 3.29 -11.45
N PRO A 277 19.34 3.38 -12.34
CA PRO A 277 20.68 2.90 -12.03
C PRO A 277 21.38 3.72 -10.93
N SER A 278 20.88 4.89 -10.58
CA SER A 278 21.41 5.71 -9.48
C SER A 278 20.96 5.21 -8.11
N ILE A 279 19.93 4.37 -8.07
CA ILE A 279 19.41 3.77 -6.85
C ILE A 279 20.04 2.39 -6.68
N ILE A 280 20.89 2.28 -5.67
CA ILE A 280 21.54 1.01 -5.34
C ILE A 280 20.56 0.18 -4.53
N PHE A 281 20.22 -1.01 -5.05
CA PHE A 281 19.53 -2.03 -4.28
C PHE A 281 20.42 -2.45 -3.09
N ASN A 282 20.18 -1.85 -1.96
CA ASN A 282 20.95 -2.10 -0.74
C ASN A 282 20.02 -2.12 0.46
N LEU A 283 19.51 -3.30 0.74
CA LEU A 283 18.64 -3.49 1.88
C LEU A 283 19.47 -3.47 3.17
N PRO A 284 19.05 -2.70 4.17
CA PRO A 284 19.72 -2.71 5.46
C PRO A 284 19.66 -4.10 6.09
N PRO A 285 20.73 -4.58 6.72
CA PRO A 285 20.66 -5.79 7.51
C PRO A 285 19.64 -5.61 8.63
N PHE A 286 19.01 -6.71 9.01
CA PHE A 286 18.15 -6.71 10.18
C PHE A 286 19.00 -6.28 11.39
N PRO A 287 18.52 -5.38 12.26
CA PRO A 287 19.29 -4.93 13.42
C PRO A 287 19.78 -6.13 14.25
N ASP A 288 21.09 -6.20 14.50
CA ASP A 288 21.70 -7.25 15.36
C ASP A 288 21.39 -6.95 16.83
N ARG A 289 20.12 -7.12 17.20
CA ARG A 289 19.60 -6.92 18.56
C ARG A 289 18.79 -8.14 18.96
N ASN A 290 18.78 -8.44 20.26
CA ASN A 290 17.91 -9.48 20.78
C ASN A 290 16.43 -9.09 20.59
N PRO A 291 15.65 -9.84 19.80
CA PRO A 291 14.23 -9.56 19.60
C PRO A 291 13.36 -9.81 20.86
N TYR A 292 13.94 -10.45 21.88
CA TYR A 292 13.26 -10.77 23.12
C TYR A 292 13.75 -9.84 24.24
N GLN A 293 13.02 -8.76 24.49
CA GLN A 293 13.39 -7.74 25.49
C GLN A 293 13.08 -8.15 26.94
N GLY A 294 12.54 -9.33 27.17
CA GLY A 294 12.14 -9.80 28.48
C GLY A 294 11.03 -8.93 29.10
N LEU A 295 11.30 -8.29 30.25
CA LEU A 295 10.34 -7.38 30.91
C LEU A 295 10.51 -5.92 30.47
N GLN A 296 11.49 -5.59 29.63
CA GLN A 296 11.69 -4.24 29.14
C GLN A 296 10.68 -3.91 28.02
N SER A 297 10.33 -2.63 27.90
CA SER A 297 9.54 -2.18 26.76
C SER A 297 10.37 -2.18 25.50
N PHE A 298 9.73 -2.49 24.37
CA PHE A 298 10.30 -2.19 23.06
C PHE A 298 10.35 -0.68 22.89
N GLU A 299 11.50 -0.16 22.52
CA GLU A 299 11.69 1.25 22.18
C GLU A 299 11.46 1.50 20.68
N GLU A 300 11.52 2.74 20.21
CA GLU A 300 11.25 3.09 18.82
C GLU A 300 12.19 2.36 17.83
N GLU A 301 13.46 2.18 18.24
CA GLU A 301 14.46 1.46 17.46
C GLU A 301 14.16 -0.05 17.33
N ASP A 302 13.34 -0.57 18.21
CA ASP A 302 12.94 -1.98 18.22
C ASP A 302 11.65 -2.24 17.39
N ALA A 303 11.13 -1.24 16.69
CA ALA A 303 9.90 -1.34 15.90
C ALA A 303 9.92 -2.50 14.89
N ALA A 304 11.11 -2.85 14.38
CA ALA A 304 11.30 -3.98 13.48
C ALA A 304 10.97 -5.34 14.12
N PHE A 305 11.04 -5.43 15.45
CA PHE A 305 10.76 -6.66 16.22
C PHE A 305 9.35 -6.68 16.82
N PHE A 306 8.58 -5.58 16.70
CA PHE A 306 7.27 -5.45 17.32
C PHE A 306 6.16 -5.91 16.38
N TYR A 307 5.67 -7.13 16.57
CA TYR A 307 4.67 -7.80 15.72
C TYR A 307 3.37 -8.15 16.48
N GLY A 308 2.31 -8.39 15.71
CA GLY A 308 1.05 -8.93 16.23
C GLY A 308 0.15 -7.89 16.88
N ARG A 309 0.43 -6.59 16.68
CA ARG A 309 -0.38 -5.47 17.20
C ARG A 309 -0.77 -4.47 16.10
N GLU A 310 -0.67 -4.85 14.85
CA GLU A 310 -0.85 -3.98 13.68
C GLU A 310 -2.27 -3.35 13.64
N GLU A 311 -3.29 -4.11 13.99
CA GLU A 311 -4.68 -3.60 14.03
C GLU A 311 -4.86 -2.56 15.13
N VAL A 312 -4.30 -2.81 16.32
CA VAL A 312 -4.38 -1.88 17.46
C VAL A 312 -3.59 -0.60 17.18
N ILE A 313 -2.42 -0.71 16.55
CA ILE A 313 -1.63 0.45 16.13
C ILE A 313 -2.43 1.34 15.18
N LYS A 314 -3.10 0.74 14.22
CA LYS A 314 -3.92 1.44 13.24
C LYS A 314 -5.14 2.13 13.87
N GLU A 315 -5.77 1.49 14.85
CA GLU A 315 -6.85 2.09 15.62
C GLU A 315 -6.34 3.31 16.40
N LEU A 316 -5.19 3.17 17.06
CA LEU A 316 -4.55 4.27 17.78
C LEU A 316 -4.15 5.44 16.89
N GLU A 317 -3.62 5.19 15.67
CA GLU A 317 -3.35 6.24 14.69
C GLU A 317 -4.60 7.05 14.39
N THR A 318 -5.71 6.36 14.10
CA THR A 318 -6.98 7.01 13.80
C THR A 318 -7.50 7.82 15.00
N LEU A 319 -7.32 7.32 16.21
CA LEU A 319 -7.72 8.04 17.43
C LEU A 319 -6.87 9.29 17.64
N VAL A 320 -5.55 9.19 17.52
CA VAL A 320 -4.61 10.32 17.69
C VAL A 320 -4.81 11.42 16.63
N GLU A 321 -5.17 11.05 15.41
CA GLU A 321 -5.49 12.02 14.35
C GLU A 321 -6.78 12.81 14.63
N ASN A 322 -7.75 12.21 15.32
CA ASN A 322 -9.09 12.76 15.47
C ASN A 322 -9.45 13.20 16.90
N GLN A 323 -8.63 12.86 17.90
CA GLN A 323 -8.89 13.17 19.29
C GLN A 323 -7.72 13.94 19.91
N PRO A 324 -7.99 14.99 20.70
CA PRO A 324 -6.94 15.76 21.36
C PRO A 324 -6.23 14.97 22.47
N MET A 325 -6.89 13.96 23.03
CA MET A 325 -6.35 13.10 24.08
C MET A 325 -6.75 11.65 23.86
N VAL A 326 -5.76 10.74 23.92
CA VAL A 326 -5.97 9.29 23.84
C VAL A 326 -5.31 8.61 25.03
N VAL A 327 -6.05 7.79 25.75
CA VAL A 327 -5.57 7.08 26.94
C VAL A 327 -5.47 5.58 26.64
N ILE A 328 -4.27 5.00 26.79
CA ILE A 328 -4.03 3.56 26.64
C ILE A 328 -4.01 2.93 28.04
N THR A 329 -5.01 2.12 28.34
CA THR A 329 -5.13 1.40 29.64
C THR A 329 -5.01 -0.10 29.44
N ALA A 330 -4.24 -0.75 30.29
CA ALA A 330 -4.16 -2.21 30.39
C ALA A 330 -3.41 -2.61 31.67
N GLY A 331 -3.47 -3.86 32.06
CA GLY A 331 -2.68 -4.40 33.16
C GLY A 331 -1.17 -4.19 32.99
N SER A 332 -0.42 -4.23 34.09
CA SER A 332 1.05 -4.16 34.05
C SER A 332 1.61 -5.31 33.19
N GLY A 333 2.65 -5.06 32.40
CA GLY A 333 3.27 -6.05 31.53
C GLY A 333 2.50 -6.36 30.23
N MET A 334 1.35 -5.74 29.97
CA MET A 334 0.54 -5.97 28.76
C MET A 334 1.06 -5.22 27.52
N GLY A 335 2.23 -4.60 27.60
CA GLY A 335 2.89 -3.98 26.46
C GLY A 335 2.41 -2.58 26.07
N LYS A 336 1.80 -1.80 26.98
CA LYS A 336 1.35 -0.41 26.72
C LYS A 336 2.47 0.48 26.21
N SER A 337 3.62 0.50 26.90
CA SER A 337 4.78 1.31 26.53
C SER A 337 5.35 0.87 25.19
N SER A 338 5.46 -0.44 24.96
CA SER A 338 5.91 -0.99 23.67
C SER A 338 4.98 -0.63 22.52
N LEU A 339 3.65 -0.68 22.77
CA LEU A 339 2.64 -0.29 21.78
C LEU A 339 2.76 1.18 21.39
N ALA A 340 2.99 2.06 22.38
CA ALA A 340 3.20 3.48 22.12
C ALA A 340 4.53 3.75 21.40
N LYS A 341 5.63 3.21 21.92
CA LYS A 341 6.99 3.53 21.46
C LYS A 341 7.39 2.78 20.18
N ALA A 342 7.25 1.45 20.17
CA ALA A 342 7.66 0.64 19.02
C ALA A 342 6.54 0.44 17.98
N GLY A 343 5.29 0.67 18.35
CA GLY A 343 4.15 0.57 17.45
C GLY A 343 3.72 1.90 16.87
N LEU A 344 3.12 2.77 17.69
CA LEU A 344 2.46 4.00 17.25
C LEU A 344 3.45 5.07 16.74
N MET A 345 4.51 5.36 17.51
CA MET A 345 5.45 6.45 17.15
C MET A 345 6.12 6.25 15.79
N PRO A 346 6.72 5.08 15.48
CA PRO A 346 7.31 4.84 14.16
C PRO A 346 6.29 4.96 13.04
N SER A 347 5.06 4.50 13.29
CA SER A 347 3.98 4.56 12.32
C SER A 347 3.54 6.00 12.03
N LEU A 348 3.42 6.85 13.03
CA LEU A 348 3.11 8.27 12.86
C LEU A 348 4.23 9.01 12.12
N ARG A 349 5.50 8.73 12.41
CA ARG A 349 6.64 9.36 11.71
C ARG A 349 6.72 8.96 10.24
N LEU A 350 6.36 7.71 9.89
CA LEU A 350 6.35 7.21 8.51
C LEU A 350 5.20 7.81 7.69
N ASN A 351 4.03 8.01 8.29
CA ASN A 351 2.85 8.52 7.60
C ASN A 351 3.00 9.96 7.10
N TYR A 352 3.60 10.81 7.90
CA TYR A 352 3.75 12.24 7.58
C TYR A 352 4.84 12.55 6.54
N LYS A 353 5.83 11.66 6.37
CA LYS A 353 6.85 11.81 5.32
C LYS A 353 6.31 11.63 3.89
N GLN A 354 5.05 11.22 3.74
CA GLN A 354 4.43 10.93 2.45
C GLN A 354 3.50 12.03 1.92
N GLU A 355 3.22 13.08 2.71
CA GLU A 355 2.43 14.23 2.29
C GLU A 355 3.37 15.40 1.98
N GLU A 356 3.47 15.81 0.70
CA GLU A 356 4.26 16.97 0.30
C GLU A 356 3.78 18.23 1.02
N GLY A 357 4.69 18.91 1.71
CA GLY A 357 4.42 20.17 2.40
C GLY A 357 3.86 20.04 3.81
N VAL A 358 3.75 18.83 4.35
CA VAL A 358 3.36 18.61 5.74
C VAL A 358 4.59 18.25 6.58
N GLU A 359 4.85 19.05 7.60
CA GLU A 359 5.92 18.79 8.56
C GLU A 359 5.63 17.50 9.37
N PRO A 360 6.64 16.66 9.63
CA PRO A 360 6.46 15.45 10.43
C PRO A 360 6.02 15.80 11.85
N TRP A 361 5.24 14.88 12.46
CA TRP A 361 4.86 15.02 13.87
C TRP A 361 6.09 15.17 14.76
N ASN A 362 6.11 16.20 15.58
CA ASN A 362 7.06 16.33 16.67
C ASN A 362 6.55 15.48 17.86
N ILE A 363 7.17 14.34 18.10
CA ILE A 363 6.77 13.40 19.15
C ILE A 363 7.72 13.52 20.32
N ILE A 364 7.20 13.94 21.46
CA ILE A 364 7.93 14.12 22.70
C ILE A 364 7.48 13.04 23.67
N VAL A 365 8.41 12.21 24.16
CA VAL A 365 8.13 11.16 25.14
C VAL A 365 8.64 11.62 26.49
N VAL A 366 7.75 11.60 27.48
CA VAL A 366 8.07 11.96 28.85
C VAL A 366 7.61 10.88 29.83
N ARG A 367 8.29 10.82 30.96
CA ARG A 367 7.82 10.10 32.16
C ARG A 367 7.49 11.12 33.23
N PRO A 368 6.54 10.85 34.12
CA PRO A 368 6.18 11.78 35.20
C PRO A 368 7.35 12.14 36.14
N GLU A 369 8.38 11.29 36.17
CA GLU A 369 9.58 11.51 37.02
C GLU A 369 10.55 12.51 36.37
N GLN A 370 10.83 13.63 37.03
CA GLN A 370 11.99 14.52 36.91
C GLN A 370 12.18 15.31 35.60
N GLN A 371 11.65 14.95 34.43
CA GLN A 371 12.10 15.55 33.16
C GLN A 371 10.97 16.16 32.30
N PHE A 372 9.74 16.16 32.77
CA PHE A 372 8.61 16.67 32.01
C PHE A 372 8.81 18.13 31.55
N MET A 373 9.16 19.00 32.49
CA MET A 373 9.39 20.42 32.20
C MET A 373 10.66 20.64 31.33
N GLN A 374 11.69 19.82 31.53
CA GLN A 374 12.91 19.89 30.71
C GLN A 374 12.69 19.40 29.28
N ALA A 375 11.91 18.33 29.10
CA ALA A 375 11.57 17.78 27.79
C ALA A 375 10.74 18.75 26.94
N LEU A 376 9.92 19.58 27.59
CA LEU A 376 9.13 20.64 26.94
C LEU A 376 9.90 21.97 26.81
N HIS A 377 11.19 22.03 27.20
CA HIS A 377 11.96 23.26 27.30
C HIS A 377 11.31 24.35 28.16
N LEU A 378 10.51 23.91 29.14
CA LEU A 378 9.82 24.81 30.07
C LEU A 378 10.73 25.14 31.24
N PRO A 379 10.68 26.37 31.76
CA PRO A 379 11.42 26.71 32.97
C PRO A 379 10.92 25.87 34.15
N LEU A 380 11.86 25.36 34.96
CA LEU A 380 11.51 24.67 36.20
C LEU A 380 10.73 25.62 37.13
N PRO A 381 9.66 25.15 37.79
CA PRO A 381 8.91 25.98 38.73
C PRO A 381 9.86 26.54 39.80
N LYS A 382 9.93 27.83 39.84
CA LYS A 382 10.46 28.53 41.03
C LYS A 382 9.34 28.53 42.05
N GLU A 383 9.65 28.71 43.30
CA GLU A 383 8.73 28.62 44.47
C GLU A 383 7.39 29.38 44.37
N ASP A 384 7.13 30.14 43.29
CA ASP A 384 5.90 30.84 43.04
C ASP A 384 5.06 30.10 41.95
N GLU A 385 4.02 29.38 42.41
CA GLU A 385 3.10 28.57 41.57
C GLU A 385 2.39 29.38 40.45
N GLU A 386 2.13 30.64 40.68
CA GLU A 386 1.41 31.53 39.74
C GLU A 386 2.28 31.88 38.51
N ILE A 387 3.60 32.06 38.71
CA ILE A 387 4.56 32.36 37.66
C ILE A 387 4.80 31.11 36.80
N ALA A 388 4.89 29.94 37.40
CA ALA A 388 5.06 28.67 36.68
C ALA A 388 3.87 28.36 35.76
N SER A 389 2.63 28.61 36.24
CA SER A 389 1.42 28.43 35.45
C SER A 389 1.35 29.38 34.25
N GLN A 390 1.77 30.66 34.42
CA GLN A 390 1.77 31.64 33.33
C GLN A 390 2.86 31.31 32.28
N GLU A 391 4.05 30.87 32.71
CA GLU A 391 5.13 30.48 31.79
C GLU A 391 4.77 29.21 31.02
N PHE A 392 4.09 28.24 31.65
CA PHE A 392 3.56 27.06 31.00
C PHE A 392 2.55 27.43 29.92
N GLN A 393 1.53 28.27 30.25
CA GLN A 393 0.54 28.73 29.30
C GLN A 393 1.16 29.50 28.13
N LYS A 394 2.21 30.28 28.38
CA LYS A 394 2.93 31.01 27.34
C LYS A 394 3.68 30.06 26.40
N SER A 395 4.34 29.03 26.95
CA SER A 395 5.06 28.03 26.15
C SER A 395 4.11 27.10 25.38
N ALA A 396 2.98 26.73 25.98
CA ALA A 396 1.91 26.00 25.29
C ALA A 396 1.31 26.80 24.12
N ARG A 397 1.16 28.13 24.27
CA ARG A 397 0.74 29.01 23.18
C ARG A 397 1.79 29.13 22.07
N LEU A 398 3.08 29.10 22.39
CA LEU A 398 4.15 29.11 21.40
C LEU A 398 4.15 27.82 20.57
N LEU A 399 3.92 26.67 21.20
CA LEU A 399 3.75 25.38 20.51
C LEU A 399 2.53 25.38 19.57
N GLN A 400 1.45 26.11 19.93
CA GLN A 400 0.26 26.26 19.08
C GLN A 400 0.47 27.17 17.86
N LEU A 401 1.49 28.01 17.86
CA LEU A 401 1.82 28.93 16.76
C LEU A 401 2.73 28.29 15.69
N GLU A 402 3.30 27.14 15.98
CA GLU A 402 4.06 26.36 15.00
C GLU A 402 3.10 25.62 14.06
N THR A 403 3.44 25.56 12.78
CA THR A 403 2.67 24.81 11.76
C THR A 403 2.80 23.31 11.92
N GLN A 404 3.78 22.88 12.71
CA GLN A 404 4.07 21.47 13.00
C GLN A 404 3.10 20.90 14.04
N LYS A 405 2.56 19.71 13.80
CA LYS A 405 1.75 18.97 14.78
C LYS A 405 2.62 18.35 15.86
N HIS A 406 2.20 18.45 17.10
CA HIS A 406 2.92 17.93 18.26
C HIS A 406 2.13 16.81 18.93
N ILE A 407 2.84 15.76 19.37
CA ILE A 407 2.30 14.68 20.21
C ILE A 407 3.16 14.57 21.46
N LEU A 408 2.50 14.66 22.60
CA LEU A 408 3.10 14.36 23.90
C LEU A 408 2.70 12.96 24.33
N VAL A 409 3.66 12.05 24.43
CA VAL A 409 3.48 10.69 24.93
C VAL A 409 3.93 10.66 26.39
N ILE A 410 2.98 10.48 27.30
CA ILE A 410 3.27 10.35 28.73
C ILE A 410 3.26 8.85 29.09
N ASP A 411 4.46 8.29 29.28
CA ASP A 411 4.64 6.88 29.63
C ASP A 411 4.65 6.71 31.16
N GLN A 412 3.94 5.69 31.64
CA GLN A 412 3.82 5.37 33.08
C GLN A 412 3.13 6.47 33.90
N TYR A 413 2.06 7.08 33.35
CA TYR A 413 1.28 8.13 34.04
C TYR A 413 0.74 7.68 35.42
N GLU A 414 0.46 6.38 35.59
CA GLU A 414 0.04 5.81 36.86
C GLU A 414 1.02 6.08 38.01
N GLN A 415 2.29 6.31 37.73
CA GLN A 415 3.27 6.66 38.78
C GLN A 415 3.00 8.04 39.35
N ALA A 416 2.57 9.01 38.55
CA ALA A 416 2.17 10.32 39.01
C ALA A 416 0.94 10.21 39.97
N LEU A 417 0.00 9.32 39.65
CA LEU A 417 -1.18 9.10 40.49
C LEU A 417 -0.85 8.39 41.82
N ILE A 418 0.10 7.45 41.80
CA ILE A 418 0.49 6.69 42.99
C ILE A 418 1.35 7.53 43.94
N HIS A 419 2.29 8.29 43.39
CA HIS A 419 3.28 9.06 44.14
C HIS A 419 2.95 10.54 44.28
N GLY A 420 2.07 11.08 43.43
CA GLY A 420 1.76 12.50 43.34
C GLY A 420 1.09 13.11 44.58
N VAL A 421 0.54 12.30 45.48
CA VAL A 421 -0.08 12.81 46.72
C VAL A 421 0.96 13.05 47.83
N THR A 422 2.15 12.45 47.75
CA THR A 422 3.13 12.47 48.84
C THR A 422 4.55 12.93 48.41
N ASP A 423 4.81 13.08 47.12
CA ASP A 423 6.14 13.38 46.62
C ASP A 423 6.15 14.73 45.88
N GLU A 424 6.89 15.70 46.41
CA GLU A 424 7.01 17.05 45.83
C GLU A 424 7.44 17.08 44.36
N ARG A 425 8.08 16.02 43.89
CA ARG A 425 8.50 15.88 42.48
C ARG A 425 7.34 15.77 41.50
N TYR A 426 6.12 15.40 41.97
CA TYR A 426 4.92 15.18 41.18
C TYR A 426 3.84 16.23 41.37
N LEU A 427 3.93 17.05 42.43
CA LEU A 427 2.86 18.01 42.81
C LEU A 427 2.54 19.07 41.74
N GLY A 428 3.46 19.31 40.79
CA GLY A 428 3.25 20.25 39.67
C GLY A 428 2.66 19.61 38.41
N PHE A 429 2.65 18.26 38.32
CA PHE A 429 2.31 17.57 37.07
C PHE A 429 0.81 17.56 36.78
N ASP A 430 -0.03 17.25 37.78
CA ASP A 430 -1.48 17.22 37.64
C ASP A 430 -2.11 18.60 37.38
N ARG A 431 -1.40 19.69 37.70
CA ARG A 431 -1.87 21.07 37.45
C ARG A 431 -1.41 21.62 36.10
N ALA A 432 -0.47 20.92 35.46
CA ALA A 432 0.12 21.32 34.18
C ALA A 432 -0.59 20.68 32.96
N LEU A 433 -1.32 19.58 33.15
CA LEU A 433 -2.19 18.95 32.17
C LEU A 433 -3.62 19.50 32.27
#